data_ee220455c41f4341892f186c32cbf1a6
#
_entry.id   ee220455c41f4341892f186c32cbf1a6
#
_cell.length_a   1.000
_cell.length_b   1.000
_cell.length_c   1.000
_cell.angle_alpha   90.00
_cell.angle_beta   90.00
_cell.angle_gamma   90.00
#
_symmetry.space_group_name_H-M   'P 1'
#
loop_
_entity.id
_entity.type
_entity.pdbx_description
1 polymer ?
#
loop_
_entity_poly.entity_id
_entity_poly.type
_entity_poly.pdbx_seq_one_letter_code
_entity_poly.pdbx_strand_id
1 'polypeptide(L)'
;VLVIADSSAHPDWIAMDLFAQAEHDEIAQAILLTPDARLADAVQPSMQRQLAAMPRRAIIAASLAARGALIQVRDLEEACALANRIAPEHLELSVQDPEAWLPRLANAGAVFRGRFSSEAIGDYCAGPNHVLPTAGSARFSSPLGVYDFQTRSSIISIS
;
A
#
# COMPACT_ATOMS: atom_id res chain seq x y z
N VAL A 1 -0.54 -2.63 4.03
CA VAL A 1 -0.33 -1.48 3.13
C VAL A 1 1.15 -1.18 2.97
N LEU A 2 1.56 -0.72 1.79
CA LEU A 2 2.86 -0.12 1.54
C LEU A 2 2.64 1.26 0.94
N VAL A 3 3.22 2.29 1.56
CA VAL A 3 3.15 3.68 1.10
C VAL A 3 4.52 4.07 0.53
N ILE A 4 4.54 4.56 -0.71
CA ILE A 4 5.70 5.26 -1.29
C ILE A 4 5.37 6.76 -1.24
N ALA A 5 6.21 7.54 -0.58
CA ALA A 5 5.97 8.97 -0.41
C ALA A 5 7.24 9.80 -0.64
N ASP A 6 7.08 10.98 -1.22
CA ASP A 6 8.12 12.00 -1.34
C ASP A 6 7.86 13.22 -0.44
N SER A 7 8.67 14.26 -0.55
CA SER A 7 8.56 15.49 0.25
C SER A 7 7.24 16.25 0.09
N SER A 8 6.40 15.92 -0.90
CA SER A 8 5.10 16.54 -1.12
C SER A 8 3.99 15.95 -0.25
N ALA A 9 4.24 14.78 0.38
CA ALA A 9 3.27 14.09 1.21
C ALA A 9 3.10 14.75 2.58
N HIS A 10 1.93 14.62 3.18
CA HIS A 10 1.65 15.16 4.49
C HIS A 10 1.84 14.09 5.57
N PRO A 11 2.67 14.31 6.61
CA PRO A 11 2.99 13.29 7.63
C PRO A 11 1.75 12.74 8.35
N ASP A 12 0.75 13.60 8.61
CA ASP A 12 -0.45 13.19 9.32
C ASP A 12 -1.34 12.26 8.46
N TRP A 13 -1.35 12.44 7.15
CA TRP A 13 -2.09 11.57 6.25
C TRP A 13 -1.40 10.22 6.11
N ILE A 14 -0.08 10.22 5.92
CA ILE A 14 0.70 8.99 5.90
C ILE A 14 0.51 8.18 7.20
N ALA A 15 0.51 8.85 8.35
CA ALA A 15 0.26 8.18 9.63
C ALA A 15 -1.12 7.51 9.67
N MET A 16 -2.16 8.17 9.14
CA MET A 16 -3.52 7.60 9.09
C MET A 16 -3.63 6.44 8.10
N ASP A 17 -2.96 6.52 6.95
CA ASP A 17 -2.95 5.43 5.98
C ASP A 17 -2.24 4.17 6.55
N LEU A 18 -1.14 4.35 7.28
CA LEU A 18 -0.48 3.26 8.00
C LEU A 18 -1.38 2.67 9.11
N PHE A 19 -2.18 3.50 9.78
CA PHE A 19 -3.12 3.05 10.80
C PHE A 19 -4.32 2.31 10.20
N ALA A 20 -4.81 2.71 9.03
CA ALA A 20 -5.90 2.05 8.33
C ALA A 20 -5.60 0.56 8.13
N GLN A 21 -4.39 0.22 7.75
CA GLN A 21 -3.95 -1.18 7.67
C GLN A 21 -3.69 -1.79 9.05
N ALA A 22 -2.98 -1.08 9.93
CA ALA A 22 -2.54 -1.62 11.21
C ALA A 22 -3.71 -1.95 12.16
N GLU A 23 -4.86 -1.30 12.01
CA GLU A 23 -6.03 -1.55 12.85
C GLU A 23 -6.75 -2.85 12.53
N HIS A 24 -6.50 -3.47 11.38
CA HIS A 24 -7.19 -4.69 10.99
C HIS A 24 -6.82 -5.88 11.88
N ASP A 25 -5.52 -6.08 12.14
CA ASP A 25 -5.02 -7.22 12.91
C ASP A 25 -3.62 -6.94 13.46
N GLU A 26 -3.25 -7.61 14.57
CA GLU A 26 -1.92 -7.52 15.17
C GLU A 26 -0.80 -8.02 14.25
N ILE A 27 -1.11 -8.88 13.26
CA ILE A 27 -0.17 -9.37 12.25
C ILE A 27 -0.20 -8.56 10.96
N ALA A 28 -1.02 -7.52 10.86
CA ALA A 28 -1.05 -6.63 9.71
C ALA A 28 0.31 -5.94 9.51
N GLN A 29 0.64 -5.62 8.27
CA GLN A 29 1.92 -4.99 7.93
C GLN A 29 1.69 -3.63 7.28
N ALA A 30 2.26 -2.59 7.88
CA ALA A 30 2.22 -1.21 7.40
C ALA A 30 3.64 -0.68 7.20
N ILE A 31 3.98 -0.30 5.96
CA ILE A 31 5.34 0.09 5.57
C ILE A 31 5.29 1.45 4.86
N LEU A 32 6.18 2.35 5.26
CA LEU A 32 6.51 3.56 4.51
C LEU A 32 7.88 3.40 3.85
N LEU A 33 7.97 3.71 2.55
CA LEU A 33 9.21 3.89 1.81
C LEU A 33 9.30 5.36 1.37
N THR A 34 10.35 6.07 1.77
CA THR A 34 10.54 7.47 1.37
C THR A 34 12.02 7.80 1.20
N PRO A 35 12.40 8.56 0.14
CA PRO A 35 13.74 9.12 0.04
C PRO A 35 13.93 10.36 0.92
N ASP A 36 12.87 10.95 1.45
CA ASP A 36 12.94 12.16 2.28
C ASP A 36 13.04 11.81 3.77
N ALA A 37 14.24 11.98 4.32
CA ALA A 37 14.49 11.78 5.75
C ALA A 37 13.61 12.68 6.64
N ARG A 38 13.30 13.91 6.20
CA ARG A 38 12.46 14.82 6.99
C ARG A 38 11.03 14.34 7.08
N LEU A 39 10.52 13.74 5.99
CA LEU A 39 9.19 13.12 6.01
C LEU A 39 9.18 11.93 6.97
N ALA A 40 10.18 11.04 6.89
CA ALA A 40 10.28 9.90 7.80
C ALA A 40 10.33 10.35 9.27
N ASP A 41 11.14 11.36 9.58
CA ASP A 41 11.27 11.95 10.92
C ASP A 41 9.97 12.62 11.39
N ALA A 42 9.16 13.18 10.49
CA ALA A 42 7.90 13.84 10.80
C ALA A 42 6.73 12.85 10.99
N VAL A 43 6.75 11.72 10.29
CA VAL A 43 5.68 10.70 10.39
C VAL A 43 5.65 10.06 11.77
N GLN A 44 6.79 9.74 12.35
CA GLN A 44 6.85 9.08 13.65
C GLN A 44 6.18 9.88 14.80
N PRO A 45 6.48 11.19 15.01
CA PRO A 45 5.76 12.00 16.00
C PRO A 45 4.27 12.17 15.66
N SER A 46 3.92 12.22 14.36
CA SER A 46 2.53 12.27 13.94
C SER A 46 1.78 11.02 14.35
N MET A 47 2.35 9.83 14.11
CA MET A 47 1.80 8.56 14.58
C MET A 47 1.61 8.54 16.10
N GLN A 48 2.62 8.95 16.88
CA GLN A 48 2.54 8.99 18.34
C GLN A 48 1.39 9.88 18.83
N ARG A 49 1.23 11.06 18.22
CA ARG A 49 0.18 12.02 18.57
C ARG A 49 -1.22 11.49 18.22
N GLN A 50 -1.39 10.93 17.02
CA GLN A 50 -2.69 10.49 16.53
C GLN A 50 -3.15 9.16 17.14
N LEU A 51 -2.23 8.25 17.46
CA LEU A 51 -2.54 6.93 18.03
C LEU A 51 -3.40 7.02 19.31
N ALA A 52 -3.19 8.06 20.11
CA ALA A 52 -3.95 8.26 21.36
C ALA A 52 -5.46 8.41 21.13
N ALA A 53 -5.87 8.95 19.97
CA ALA A 53 -7.28 9.16 19.61
C ALA A 53 -7.90 7.97 18.85
N MET A 54 -7.12 6.96 18.46
CA MET A 54 -7.61 5.84 17.65
C MET A 54 -8.45 4.86 18.49
N PRO A 55 -9.64 4.46 18.01
CA PRO A 55 -10.49 3.49 18.71
C PRO A 55 -9.80 2.14 18.93
N ARG A 56 -9.05 1.64 17.96
CA ARG A 56 -8.34 0.34 18.00
C ARG A 56 -6.86 0.48 18.32
N ARG A 57 -6.48 1.49 19.08
CA ARG A 57 -5.08 1.84 19.38
C ARG A 57 -4.21 0.68 19.88
N ALA A 58 -4.76 -0.27 20.62
CA ALA A 58 -4.00 -1.41 21.13
C ALA A 58 -3.56 -2.34 19.99
N ILE A 59 -4.45 -2.63 19.04
CA ILE A 59 -4.17 -3.46 17.86
C ILE A 59 -3.19 -2.73 16.95
N ILE A 60 -3.43 -1.44 16.67
CA ILE A 60 -2.51 -0.61 15.87
C ILE A 60 -1.10 -0.63 16.47
N ALA A 61 -0.98 -0.41 17.77
CA ALA A 61 0.32 -0.40 18.46
C ALA A 61 1.02 -1.75 18.38
N ALA A 62 0.30 -2.86 18.57
CA ALA A 62 0.85 -4.21 18.47
C ALA A 62 1.32 -4.52 17.04
N SER A 63 0.49 -4.24 16.05
CA SER A 63 0.81 -4.42 14.63
C SER A 63 2.05 -3.63 14.22
N LEU A 64 2.09 -2.32 14.52
CA LEU A 64 3.22 -1.47 14.18
C LEU A 64 4.51 -1.85 14.91
N ALA A 65 4.42 -2.27 16.18
CA ALA A 65 5.59 -2.72 16.93
C ALA A 65 6.18 -4.02 16.37
N ALA A 66 5.33 -4.92 15.88
CA ALA A 66 5.76 -6.21 15.37
C ALA A 66 6.17 -6.15 13.87
N ARG A 67 5.44 -5.37 13.05
CA ARG A 67 5.51 -5.44 11.59
C ARG A 67 5.48 -4.08 10.88
N GLY A 68 5.41 -2.97 11.61
CA GLY A 68 5.52 -1.63 11.04
C GLY A 68 6.96 -1.31 10.65
N ALA A 69 7.14 -0.53 9.57
CA ALA A 69 8.45 -0.06 9.17
C ALA A 69 8.38 1.31 8.50
N LEU A 70 9.25 2.22 8.94
CA LEU A 70 9.53 3.48 8.25
C LEU A 70 10.94 3.36 7.67
N ILE A 71 11.04 3.25 6.34
CA ILE A 71 12.29 2.92 5.66
C ILE A 71 12.71 4.09 4.78
N GLN A 72 13.85 4.66 5.09
CA GLN A 72 14.51 5.61 4.20
C GLN A 72 15.19 4.86 3.06
N VAL A 73 14.85 5.21 1.83
CA VAL A 73 15.45 4.71 0.60
C VAL A 73 16.31 5.78 -0.06
N ARG A 74 17.14 5.40 -1.01
CA ARG A 74 18.00 6.32 -1.75
C ARG A 74 17.20 7.27 -2.65
N ASP A 75 16.20 6.73 -3.35
CA ASP A 75 15.39 7.44 -4.34
C ASP A 75 14.04 6.68 -4.56
N LEU A 76 13.14 7.26 -5.35
CA LEU A 76 11.85 6.64 -5.69
C LEU A 76 11.99 5.40 -6.59
N GLU A 77 13.08 5.28 -7.36
CA GLU A 77 13.36 4.07 -8.14
C GLU A 77 13.60 2.86 -7.23
N GLU A 78 14.38 3.04 -6.18
CA GLU A 78 14.60 2.01 -5.18
C GLU A 78 13.31 1.68 -4.42
N ALA A 79 12.49 2.70 -4.10
CA ALA A 79 11.18 2.48 -3.49
C ALA A 79 10.28 1.58 -4.36
N CYS A 80 10.20 1.86 -5.66
CA CYS A 80 9.43 1.04 -6.61
C CYS A 80 10.00 -0.39 -6.72
N ALA A 81 11.33 -0.54 -6.75
CA ALA A 81 11.97 -1.86 -6.81
C ALA A 81 11.66 -2.69 -5.55
N LEU A 82 11.70 -2.07 -4.37
CA LEU A 82 11.33 -2.71 -3.10
C LEU A 82 9.83 -3.05 -3.06
N ALA A 83 8.95 -2.14 -3.51
CA ALA A 83 7.52 -2.40 -3.60
C ALA A 83 7.22 -3.62 -4.47
N ASN A 84 7.84 -3.73 -5.64
CA ASN A 84 7.70 -4.90 -6.52
C ASN A 84 8.20 -6.20 -5.86
N ARG A 85 9.24 -6.14 -5.03
CA ARG A 85 9.73 -7.31 -4.27
C ARG A 85 8.80 -7.68 -3.13
N ILE A 86 8.20 -6.72 -2.45
CA ILE A 86 7.23 -6.94 -1.38
C ILE A 86 5.92 -7.46 -1.98
N ALA A 87 5.52 -6.92 -3.12
CA ALA A 87 4.26 -7.20 -3.80
C ALA A 87 3.05 -7.02 -2.85
N PRO A 88 2.83 -5.80 -2.38
CA PRO A 88 1.81 -5.52 -1.36
C PRO A 88 0.40 -5.73 -1.90
N GLU A 89 -0.52 -5.97 -1.01
CA GLU A 89 -1.96 -5.96 -1.28
C GLU A 89 -2.41 -4.56 -1.70
N HIS A 90 -2.11 -3.56 -0.88
CA HIS A 90 -2.38 -2.15 -1.13
C HIS A 90 -1.07 -1.37 -1.27
N LEU A 91 -0.91 -0.67 -2.39
CA LEU A 91 0.22 0.22 -2.65
C LEU A 91 -0.29 1.65 -2.82
N GLU A 92 0.09 2.52 -1.92
CA GLU A 92 -0.18 3.95 -2.05
C GLU A 92 1.01 4.69 -2.65
N LEU A 93 0.76 5.49 -3.68
CA LEU A 93 1.77 6.29 -4.36
C LEU A 93 1.54 7.77 -4.05
N SER A 94 1.96 8.19 -2.84
CA SER A 94 1.78 9.54 -2.29
C SER A 94 2.96 10.45 -2.66
N VAL A 95 3.13 10.69 -3.95
CA VAL A 95 4.23 11.48 -4.52
C VAL A 95 3.68 12.63 -5.36
N GLN A 96 4.53 13.62 -5.69
CA GLN A 96 4.14 14.80 -6.45
C GLN A 96 3.68 14.46 -7.87
N ASP A 97 4.39 13.56 -8.55
CA ASP A 97 4.06 13.10 -9.91
C ASP A 97 3.89 11.57 -9.95
N PRO A 98 2.73 11.05 -9.55
CA PRO A 98 2.50 9.61 -9.51
C PRO A 98 2.49 8.96 -10.90
N GLU A 99 2.14 9.70 -11.97
CA GLU A 99 2.11 9.16 -13.33
C GLU A 99 3.49 8.74 -13.83
N ALA A 100 4.53 9.45 -13.45
CA ALA A 100 5.91 9.12 -13.82
C ALA A 100 6.37 7.79 -13.23
N TRP A 101 5.79 7.36 -12.10
CA TRP A 101 6.21 6.18 -11.34
C TRP A 101 5.33 4.95 -11.57
N LEU A 102 4.07 5.12 -11.99
CA LEU A 102 3.17 4.00 -12.26
C LEU A 102 3.79 2.92 -13.18
N PRO A 103 4.50 3.25 -14.27
CA PRO A 103 5.10 2.24 -15.15
C PRO A 103 6.20 1.40 -14.49
N ARG A 104 6.71 1.83 -13.33
CA ARG A 104 7.74 1.11 -12.54
C ARG A 104 7.14 0.11 -11.55
N LEU A 105 5.82 0.14 -11.36
CA LEU A 105 5.10 -0.72 -10.41
C LEU A 105 4.48 -1.88 -11.17
N ALA A 106 4.89 -3.10 -10.83
CA ALA A 106 4.46 -4.32 -11.52
C ALA A 106 3.62 -5.24 -10.63
N ASN A 107 3.88 -5.23 -9.32
CA ASN A 107 3.36 -6.22 -8.39
C ASN A 107 2.66 -5.54 -7.21
N ALA A 108 1.37 -5.26 -7.36
CA ALA A 108 0.51 -4.79 -6.28
C ALA A 108 -0.92 -5.29 -6.51
N GLY A 109 -1.66 -5.55 -5.44
CA GLY A 109 -3.07 -5.93 -5.54
C GLY A 109 -3.93 -4.75 -6.00
N ALA A 110 -3.76 -3.59 -5.36
CA ALA A 110 -4.35 -2.33 -5.78
C ALA A 110 -3.31 -1.21 -5.68
N VAL A 111 -3.39 -0.22 -6.58
CA VAL A 111 -2.53 0.97 -6.55
C VAL A 111 -3.40 2.21 -6.36
N PHE A 112 -3.14 2.93 -5.27
CA PHE A 112 -3.80 4.19 -4.92
C PHE A 112 -2.91 5.33 -5.36
N ARG A 113 -3.38 6.07 -6.34
CA ARG A 113 -2.60 7.08 -7.05
C ARG A 113 -2.82 8.48 -6.52
N GLY A 114 -1.74 9.08 -6.00
CA GLY A 114 -1.73 10.45 -5.51
C GLY A 114 -2.14 10.56 -4.03
N ARG A 115 -1.70 11.63 -3.41
CA ARG A 115 -1.79 11.88 -1.95
C ARG A 115 -3.21 11.95 -1.37
N PHE A 116 -4.23 12.00 -2.20
CA PHE A 116 -5.64 12.07 -1.77
C PHE A 116 -6.38 10.74 -1.96
N SER A 117 -5.68 9.69 -2.43
CA SER A 117 -6.25 8.39 -2.71
C SER A 117 -5.81 7.41 -1.63
N SER A 118 -6.50 7.43 -0.50
CA SER A 118 -6.24 6.52 0.61
C SER A 118 -6.86 5.14 0.37
N GLU A 119 -6.34 4.11 1.02
CA GLU A 119 -6.85 2.74 1.03
C GLU A 119 -8.34 2.69 1.38
N ALA A 120 -8.77 3.41 2.42
CA ALA A 120 -10.15 3.44 2.87
C ALA A 120 -11.14 3.87 1.77
N ILE A 121 -10.74 4.75 0.85
CA ILE A 121 -11.59 5.13 -0.30
C ILE A 121 -11.77 3.92 -1.23
N GLY A 122 -10.72 3.16 -1.49
CA GLY A 122 -10.75 1.98 -2.33
C GLY A 122 -11.69 0.91 -1.79
N ASP A 123 -11.55 0.61 -0.52
CA ASP A 123 -12.31 -0.47 0.12
C ASP A 123 -13.79 -0.16 0.28
N TYR A 124 -14.16 1.10 0.49
CA TYR A 124 -15.53 1.44 0.87
C TYR A 124 -16.35 2.15 -0.20
N CYS A 125 -15.76 2.85 -1.16
CA CYS A 125 -16.55 3.69 -2.07
C CYS A 125 -16.01 3.88 -3.50
N ALA A 126 -14.81 3.43 -3.84
CA ALA A 126 -14.26 3.63 -5.19
C ALA A 126 -14.83 2.68 -6.25
N GLY A 127 -15.51 1.61 -5.83
CA GLY A 127 -16.19 0.66 -6.71
C GLY A 127 -15.40 -0.59 -7.14
N PRO A 128 -14.06 -0.61 -7.23
CA PRO A 128 -13.33 -1.85 -7.48
C PRO A 128 -13.55 -2.88 -6.38
N ASN A 129 -13.41 -4.16 -6.74
CA ASN A 129 -13.44 -5.25 -5.77
C ASN A 129 -12.18 -5.20 -4.89
N HIS A 130 -12.35 -5.32 -3.58
CA HIS A 130 -11.26 -5.34 -2.61
C HIS A 130 -10.81 -6.75 -2.18
N VAL A 131 -11.26 -7.81 -2.87
CA VAL A 131 -10.69 -9.15 -2.72
C VAL A 131 -9.39 -9.20 -3.51
N LEU A 132 -8.31 -8.87 -2.84
CA LEU A 132 -7.00 -8.61 -3.42
C LEU A 132 -6.01 -9.74 -3.12
N PRO A 133 -4.98 -9.91 -3.94
CA PRO A 133 -3.89 -10.84 -3.65
C PRO A 133 -3.09 -10.37 -2.43
N THR A 134 -2.97 -11.23 -1.42
CA THR A 134 -2.26 -10.96 -0.17
C THR A 134 -0.95 -11.73 -0.07
N ALA A 135 -0.15 -11.45 0.95
CA ALA A 135 1.09 -12.18 1.27
C ALA A 135 2.06 -12.30 0.08
N GLY A 136 2.14 -11.27 -0.75
CA GLY A 136 3.03 -11.23 -1.91
C GLY A 136 2.52 -11.99 -3.13
N SER A 137 1.30 -12.51 -3.12
CA SER A 137 0.71 -13.22 -4.27
C SER A 137 0.39 -12.30 -5.46
N ALA A 138 0.44 -10.99 -5.31
CA ALA A 138 0.32 -10.03 -6.41
C ALA A 138 1.37 -10.20 -7.53
N ARG A 139 2.41 -11.03 -7.30
CA ARG A 139 3.38 -11.44 -8.33
C ARG A 139 2.78 -12.33 -9.42
N PHE A 140 1.68 -13.05 -9.12
CA PHE A 140 1.10 -14.06 -10.00
C PHE A 140 -0.43 -14.13 -9.92
N SER A 141 -1.06 -13.32 -9.09
CA SER A 141 -2.51 -13.21 -8.93
C SER A 141 -2.99 -11.79 -9.12
N SER A 142 -4.22 -11.64 -9.54
CA SER A 142 -4.93 -10.37 -9.71
C SER A 142 -6.07 -10.24 -8.70
N PRO A 143 -6.63 -9.03 -8.51
CA PRO A 143 -7.89 -8.85 -7.82
C PRO A 143 -8.99 -9.75 -8.39
N LEU A 144 -9.92 -10.21 -7.55
CA LEU A 144 -11.05 -11.01 -7.99
C LEU A 144 -11.88 -10.26 -9.04
N GLY A 145 -12.17 -10.91 -10.16
CA GLY A 145 -12.93 -10.32 -11.25
C GLY A 145 -13.91 -11.31 -11.89
N VAL A 146 -14.72 -10.84 -12.82
CA VAL A 146 -15.67 -11.67 -13.56
C VAL A 146 -14.99 -12.82 -14.30
N TYR A 147 -13.77 -12.61 -14.76
CA TYR A 147 -12.95 -13.62 -15.46
C TYR A 147 -12.59 -14.82 -14.59
N ASP A 148 -12.59 -14.71 -13.24
CA ASP A 148 -12.37 -15.83 -12.33
C ASP A 148 -13.52 -16.83 -12.30
N PHE A 149 -14.71 -16.39 -12.77
CA PHE A 149 -15.91 -17.19 -12.88
C PHE A 149 -16.18 -17.67 -14.33
N GLN A 150 -15.21 -17.49 -15.25
CA GLN A 150 -15.30 -17.86 -16.65
C GLN A 150 -14.39 -19.04 -16.96
N THR A 151 -14.89 -19.96 -17.81
CA THR A 151 -14.10 -21.07 -18.35
C THR A 151 -13.50 -20.68 -19.70
N ARG A 152 -12.22 -20.96 -19.89
CA ARG A 152 -11.51 -20.78 -21.16
C ARG A 152 -11.11 -22.13 -21.74
N SER A 153 -11.38 -22.32 -23.02
CA SER A 153 -11.00 -23.54 -23.74
C SER A 153 -10.20 -23.20 -24.99
N SER A 154 -9.16 -23.99 -25.26
CA SER A 154 -8.42 -23.90 -26.52
C SER A 154 -9.13 -24.79 -27.57
N ILE A 155 -9.32 -24.26 -28.78
CA ILE A 155 -9.83 -25.00 -29.94
C ILE A 155 -8.70 -25.03 -30.97
N ILE A 156 -8.26 -26.24 -31.32
CA ILE A 156 -7.16 -26.46 -32.27
C ILE A 156 -7.74 -27.21 -33.46
N SER A 157 -7.51 -26.70 -34.67
CA SER A 157 -7.90 -27.34 -35.93
C SER A 157 -6.67 -27.41 -36.85
N ILE A 158 -6.39 -28.57 -37.40
CA ILE A 158 -5.31 -28.82 -38.35
C ILE A 158 -5.99 -29.26 -39.65
N SER A 159 -5.68 -28.58 -40.78
CA SER A 159 -6.11 -28.92 -42.15
C SER A 159 -5.01 -29.55 -42.96
#